data_5e6ad994b9e8039241bb224fcbdcdc16
#
_entry.id   5e6ad994b9e8039241bb224fcbdcdc16
#
_cell.length_a   1.000
_cell.length_b   1.000
_cell.length_c   1.000
_cell.angle_alpha   90.00
_cell.angle_beta   90.00
_cell.angle_gamma   90.00
#
_symmetry.space_group_name_H-M   'P 1'
#
loop_
_entity.id
_entity.type
_entity.pdbx_description
1 polymer ?
#
loop_
_entity_poly.entity_id
_entity_poly.type
_entity_poly.pdbx_seq_one_letter_code
_entity_poly.pdbx_strand_id
1 'polypeptide(L)'
;DEWDWEAVITESDRTRHYLEDVVHRIYGAILRTEFLTCEAYPQLKPFLPKDIHFIHAQELLEMYPDKTPKEREDAICKKYGAVFVEGIGCRLSNGEKHDGRAADYDDWSTVAEDGKVGLNGDILIWYPVLGRSFELSSMGIRVDKVALLRQLEIEGQEEREQLYFHQQLLSDKLPLSIGGGIGQSRLCMVMLHKAHIGEIQASIWSDEMRQECEAAGMSLI
;
A
#
# COMPACT_ATOMS: atom_id res chain seq x y z
N ASP A 1 14.18 2.12 2.50
CA ASP A 1 14.16 0.68 2.83
C ASP A 1 12.75 0.24 3.21
N GLU A 2 12.43 -1.03 2.92
CA GLU A 2 11.15 -1.66 3.24
C GLU A 2 11.39 -2.95 4.03
N TRP A 3 10.43 -3.33 4.83
CA TRP A 3 10.29 -4.69 5.33
C TRP A 3 9.44 -5.46 4.33
N ASP A 4 10.13 -6.06 3.36
CA ASP A 4 9.48 -6.94 2.39
C ASP A 4 9.19 -8.29 3.02
N TRP A 5 8.06 -8.86 2.65
CA TRP A 5 7.63 -10.18 3.11
C TRP A 5 6.88 -10.91 2.01
N GLU A 6 7.01 -12.22 2.00
CA GLU A 6 6.30 -13.14 1.13
C GLU A 6 5.84 -14.36 1.94
N ALA A 7 4.65 -14.84 1.67
CA ALA A 7 4.10 -16.06 2.24
C ALA A 7 3.55 -16.96 1.13
N VAL A 8 3.90 -18.23 1.17
CA VAL A 8 3.33 -19.24 0.26
C VAL A 8 1.87 -19.46 0.61
N ILE A 9 1.02 -19.52 -0.42
CA ILE A 9 -0.42 -19.75 -0.31
C ILE A 9 -0.86 -20.88 -1.22
N THR A 10 -2.09 -21.34 -1.04
CA THR A 10 -2.74 -22.30 -1.92
C THR A 10 -3.69 -21.61 -2.91
N GLU A 11 -4.20 -22.36 -3.90
CA GLU A 11 -5.19 -21.84 -4.83
C GLU A 11 -6.47 -21.39 -4.10
N SER A 12 -6.87 -22.09 -3.05
CA SER A 12 -8.05 -21.72 -2.25
C SER A 12 -7.88 -20.43 -1.44
N ASP A 13 -6.64 -19.98 -1.24
CA ASP A 13 -6.33 -18.74 -0.52
C ASP A 13 -6.32 -17.52 -1.44
N ARG A 14 -6.43 -17.71 -2.76
CA ARG A 14 -6.48 -16.62 -3.74
C ARG A 14 -7.85 -15.93 -3.73
N THR A 15 -8.20 -15.36 -2.59
CA THR A 15 -9.47 -14.69 -2.34
C THR A 15 -9.25 -13.33 -1.71
N ARG A 16 -10.20 -12.41 -1.92
CA ARG A 16 -10.21 -11.11 -1.28
C ARG A 16 -10.28 -11.26 0.25
N HIS A 17 -11.08 -12.20 0.75
CA HIS A 17 -11.20 -12.47 2.18
C HIS A 17 -9.85 -12.83 2.82
N TYR A 18 -9.06 -13.68 2.17
CA TYR A 18 -7.71 -14.01 2.65
C TYR A 18 -6.79 -12.80 2.68
N LEU A 19 -6.84 -11.94 1.65
CA LEU A 19 -6.11 -10.67 1.62
C LEU A 19 -6.51 -9.78 2.80
N GLU A 20 -7.81 -9.59 3.04
CA GLU A 20 -8.33 -8.80 4.15
C GLU A 20 -7.85 -9.32 5.52
N ASP A 21 -7.84 -10.64 5.72
CA ASP A 21 -7.31 -11.28 6.93
C ASP A 21 -5.82 -10.98 7.15
N VAL A 22 -5.03 -10.98 6.07
CA VAL A 22 -3.61 -10.60 6.14
C VAL A 22 -3.45 -9.13 6.49
N VAL A 23 -4.23 -8.25 5.87
CA VAL A 23 -4.26 -6.81 6.17
C VAL A 23 -4.59 -6.56 7.65
N HIS A 24 -5.60 -7.24 8.20
CA HIS A 24 -5.94 -7.12 9.62
C HIS A 24 -4.76 -7.50 10.54
N ARG A 25 -4.03 -8.57 10.20
CA ARG A 25 -2.85 -9.00 10.98
C ARG A 25 -1.72 -7.97 10.92
N ILE A 26 -1.44 -7.41 9.74
CA ILE A 26 -0.41 -6.38 9.55
C ILE A 26 -0.81 -5.09 10.26
N TYR A 27 -2.05 -4.65 10.11
CA TYR A 27 -2.53 -3.46 10.78
C TYR A 27 -2.52 -3.63 12.30
N GLY A 28 -2.86 -4.81 12.81
CA GLY A 28 -2.72 -5.16 14.23
C GLY A 28 -1.27 -5.05 14.75
N ALA A 29 -0.28 -5.43 13.92
CA ALA A 29 1.14 -5.24 14.26
C ALA A 29 1.53 -3.76 14.28
N ILE A 30 1.00 -2.95 13.35
CA ILE A 30 1.21 -1.49 13.31
C ILE A 30 0.63 -0.83 14.58
N LEU A 31 -0.61 -1.18 14.97
CA LEU A 31 -1.24 -0.69 16.21
C LEU A 31 -0.43 -1.07 17.46
N ARG A 32 0.07 -2.32 17.50
CA ARG A 32 0.91 -2.77 18.60
C ARG A 32 2.21 -1.98 18.67
N THR A 33 2.80 -1.65 17.53
CA THR A 33 4.00 -0.84 17.45
C THR A 33 3.75 0.59 17.96
N GLU A 34 2.64 1.22 17.55
CA GLU A 34 2.23 2.53 18.06
C GLU A 34 2.08 2.51 19.58
N PHE A 35 1.37 1.52 20.12
CA PHE A 35 1.18 1.37 21.56
C PHE A 35 2.53 1.28 22.31
N LEU A 36 3.42 0.41 21.87
CA LEU A 36 4.75 0.25 22.51
C LEU A 36 5.62 1.50 22.40
N THR A 37 5.53 2.22 21.28
CA THR A 37 6.24 3.48 21.08
C THR A 37 5.72 4.55 22.04
N CYS A 38 4.41 4.66 22.21
CA CYS A 38 3.81 5.61 23.17
C CYS A 38 4.09 5.25 24.63
N GLU A 39 4.23 3.96 24.97
CA GLU A 39 4.69 3.54 26.29
C GLU A 39 6.14 3.97 26.55
N ALA A 40 7.03 3.79 25.55
CA ALA A 40 8.44 4.18 25.66
C ALA A 40 8.64 5.70 25.65
N TYR A 41 7.78 6.43 24.96
CA TYR A 41 7.82 7.88 24.78
C TYR A 41 6.49 8.53 25.15
N PRO A 42 6.20 8.75 26.44
CA PRO A 42 4.88 9.21 26.92
C PRO A 42 4.41 10.59 26.39
N GLN A 43 5.30 11.37 25.79
CA GLN A 43 4.97 12.63 25.10
C GLN A 43 4.25 12.40 23.78
N LEU A 44 4.40 11.23 23.15
CA LEU A 44 3.67 10.82 21.97
C LEU A 44 2.27 10.33 22.38
N LYS A 45 1.28 10.58 21.51
CA LYS A 45 -0.09 10.13 21.74
C LYS A 45 -0.56 9.26 20.58
N PRO A 46 -1.16 8.11 20.85
CA PRO A 46 -1.68 7.26 19.78
C PRO A 46 -2.80 8.01 19.03
N PHE A 47 -2.88 7.83 17.73
CA PHE A 47 -3.89 8.42 16.87
C PHE A 47 -4.50 7.43 15.87
N LEU A 48 -3.89 6.27 15.69
CA LEU A 48 -4.42 5.27 14.78
C LEU A 48 -5.75 4.69 15.32
N PRO A 49 -6.79 4.57 14.50
CA PRO A 49 -8.04 3.96 14.92
C PRO A 49 -7.86 2.46 15.17
N LYS A 50 -8.72 1.89 16.03
CA LYS A 50 -8.68 0.46 16.36
C LYS A 50 -8.90 -0.44 15.14
N ASP A 51 -9.78 -0.02 14.24
CA ASP A 51 -10.19 -0.82 13.08
C ASP A 51 -9.80 -0.11 11.78
N ILE A 52 -9.35 -0.89 10.80
CA ILE A 52 -9.08 -0.43 9.45
C ILE A 52 -10.33 -0.60 8.58
N HIS A 53 -10.63 0.41 7.76
CA HIS A 53 -11.77 0.40 6.86
C HIS A 53 -11.34 -0.09 5.47
N PHE A 54 -12.09 -1.04 4.89
CA PHE A 54 -11.86 -1.54 3.54
C PHE A 54 -12.74 -0.81 2.53
N ILE A 55 -12.17 -0.42 1.40
CA ILE A 55 -12.90 0.21 0.29
C ILE A 55 -12.22 -0.11 -1.03
N HIS A 56 -13.01 -0.48 -2.03
CA HIS A 56 -12.49 -0.70 -3.36
C HIS A 56 -12.29 0.63 -4.10
N ALA A 57 -11.24 0.71 -4.95
CA ALA A 57 -10.91 1.92 -5.72
C ALA A 57 -12.08 2.43 -6.58
N GLN A 58 -12.90 1.51 -7.12
CA GLN A 58 -14.11 1.86 -7.88
C GLN A 58 -15.17 2.53 -6.99
N GLU A 59 -15.43 2.01 -5.79
CA GLU A 59 -16.35 2.63 -4.84
C GLU A 59 -15.87 4.01 -4.40
N LEU A 60 -14.55 4.13 -4.22
CA LEU A 60 -13.93 5.40 -3.85
C LEU A 60 -14.06 6.45 -4.97
N LEU A 61 -13.98 6.04 -6.24
CA LEU A 61 -14.30 6.88 -7.39
C LEU A 61 -15.76 7.32 -7.37
N GLU A 62 -16.70 6.40 -7.14
CA GLU A 62 -18.13 6.68 -7.11
C GLU A 62 -18.53 7.62 -5.97
N MET A 63 -17.87 7.51 -4.80
CA MET A 63 -18.09 8.41 -3.67
C MET A 63 -17.59 9.83 -3.93
N TYR A 64 -16.51 9.97 -4.70
CA TYR A 64 -15.84 11.26 -4.95
C TYR A 64 -15.44 11.42 -6.43
N PRO A 65 -16.42 11.47 -7.36
CA PRO A 65 -16.14 11.44 -8.79
C PRO A 65 -15.32 12.64 -9.31
N ASP A 66 -15.47 13.78 -8.67
CA ASP A 66 -14.80 15.03 -9.05
C ASP A 66 -13.39 15.21 -8.44
N LYS A 67 -12.95 14.27 -7.61
CA LYS A 67 -11.65 14.33 -6.96
C LYS A 67 -10.60 13.51 -7.70
N THR A 68 -9.36 13.97 -7.65
CA THR A 68 -8.20 13.17 -8.04
C THR A 68 -8.04 11.96 -7.11
N PRO A 69 -7.33 10.89 -7.54
CA PRO A 69 -7.07 9.74 -6.66
C PRO A 69 -6.53 10.13 -5.30
N LYS A 70 -5.56 11.06 -5.24
CA LYS A 70 -4.96 11.50 -3.98
C LYS A 70 -5.93 12.27 -3.08
N GLU A 71 -6.78 13.11 -3.66
CA GLU A 71 -7.83 13.79 -2.89
C GLU A 71 -8.92 12.84 -2.40
N ARG A 72 -9.18 11.73 -3.11
CA ARG A 72 -10.07 10.65 -2.65
C ARG A 72 -9.49 9.94 -1.43
N GLU A 73 -8.19 9.61 -1.47
CA GLU A 73 -7.47 9.03 -0.33
C GLU A 73 -7.50 9.97 0.87
N ASP A 74 -7.22 11.27 0.67
CA ASP A 74 -7.28 12.26 1.74
C ASP A 74 -8.69 12.32 2.38
N ALA A 75 -9.73 12.32 1.56
CA ALA A 75 -11.11 12.39 2.02
C ALA A 75 -11.51 11.15 2.83
N ILE A 76 -11.18 9.95 2.33
CA ILE A 76 -11.57 8.70 2.98
C ILE A 76 -10.74 8.44 4.25
N CYS A 77 -9.42 8.72 4.22
CA CYS A 77 -8.56 8.59 5.39
C CYS A 77 -8.93 9.58 6.48
N LYS A 78 -9.30 10.82 6.12
CA LYS A 78 -9.81 11.80 7.08
C LYS A 78 -11.10 11.34 7.76
N LYS A 79 -11.93 10.58 7.05
CA LYS A 79 -13.21 10.06 7.57
C LYS A 79 -13.02 8.87 8.52
N TYR A 80 -12.14 7.93 8.17
CA TYR A 80 -12.00 6.65 8.87
C TYR A 80 -10.70 6.51 9.68
N GLY A 81 -9.71 7.34 9.44
CA GLY A 81 -8.41 7.33 10.12
C GLY A 81 -7.42 6.31 9.55
N ALA A 82 -7.86 5.11 9.21
CA ALA A 82 -7.07 4.08 8.52
C ALA A 82 -7.95 3.35 7.51
N VAL A 83 -7.41 3.12 6.33
CA VAL A 83 -8.15 2.54 5.19
C VAL A 83 -7.23 1.59 4.42
N PHE A 84 -7.79 0.47 3.97
CA PHE A 84 -7.19 -0.36 2.94
C PHE A 84 -7.93 -0.10 1.63
N VAL A 85 -7.24 0.51 0.65
CA VAL A 85 -7.81 0.76 -0.67
C VAL A 85 -7.46 -0.41 -1.58
N GLU A 86 -8.48 -1.14 -2.03
CA GLU A 86 -8.36 -2.36 -2.81
C GLU A 86 -8.47 -2.13 -4.30
N GLY A 87 -7.96 -3.07 -5.11
CA GLY A 87 -8.12 -3.07 -6.56
C GLY A 87 -7.34 -1.97 -7.26
N ILE A 88 -6.08 -1.75 -6.84
CA ILE A 88 -5.19 -0.75 -7.42
C ILE A 88 -4.46 -1.36 -8.62
N GLY A 89 -4.43 -0.64 -9.75
CA GLY A 89 -3.76 -1.04 -10.99
C GLY A 89 -4.69 -1.27 -12.17
N CYS A 90 -5.94 -1.70 -11.94
CA CYS A 90 -6.91 -1.82 -13.03
C CYS A 90 -7.55 -0.46 -13.40
N ARG A 91 -8.12 -0.39 -14.61
CA ARG A 91 -8.89 0.79 -15.03
C ARG A 91 -10.26 0.80 -14.37
N LEU A 92 -10.61 1.94 -13.83
CA LEU A 92 -11.91 2.21 -13.24
C LEU A 92 -12.94 2.59 -14.32
N SER A 93 -14.21 2.76 -13.95
CA SER A 93 -15.30 3.09 -14.85
C SER A 93 -15.13 4.40 -15.64
N ASN A 94 -14.30 5.32 -15.15
CA ASN A 94 -13.92 6.54 -15.87
C ASN A 94 -12.76 6.34 -16.87
N GLY A 95 -12.22 5.12 -17.00
CA GLY A 95 -11.10 4.78 -17.87
C GLY A 95 -9.70 5.05 -17.29
N GLU A 96 -9.60 5.66 -16.12
CA GLU A 96 -8.34 5.93 -15.43
C GLU A 96 -8.02 4.84 -14.39
N LYS A 97 -6.75 4.71 -14.01
CA LYS A 97 -6.35 3.92 -12.85
C LYS A 97 -6.43 4.77 -11.59
N HIS A 98 -6.65 4.14 -10.43
CA HIS A 98 -6.50 4.83 -9.16
C HIS A 98 -5.03 5.18 -8.92
N ASP A 99 -4.16 4.18 -9.08
CA ASP A 99 -2.71 4.31 -9.08
C ASP A 99 -2.07 3.24 -9.96
N GLY A 100 -0.76 3.37 -10.27
CA GLY A 100 -0.02 2.43 -11.09
C GLY A 100 0.35 1.16 -10.31
N ARG A 101 0.37 0.01 -11.04
CA ARG A 101 0.95 -1.25 -10.54
C ARG A 101 1.69 -1.94 -11.68
N ALA A 102 2.80 -2.60 -11.35
CA ALA A 102 3.52 -3.44 -12.30
C ALA A 102 2.64 -4.62 -12.75
N ALA A 103 2.81 -5.04 -14.00
CA ALA A 103 2.03 -6.14 -14.57
C ALA A 103 2.41 -7.51 -14.02
N ASP A 104 3.57 -7.63 -13.40
CA ASP A 104 4.22 -8.88 -13.02
C ASP A 104 4.48 -9.02 -11.51
N TYR A 105 3.68 -8.35 -10.71
CA TYR A 105 3.82 -8.37 -9.25
C TYR A 105 2.50 -8.77 -8.59
N ASP A 106 1.64 -7.82 -8.21
CA ASP A 106 0.33 -8.10 -7.62
C ASP A 106 -0.73 -8.43 -8.67
N ASP A 107 -1.66 -9.32 -8.32
CA ASP A 107 -2.84 -9.61 -9.15
C ASP A 107 -3.89 -8.50 -8.98
N TRP A 108 -3.87 -7.54 -9.90
CA TRP A 108 -4.83 -6.45 -9.97
C TRP A 108 -5.94 -6.66 -11.02
N SER A 109 -6.00 -7.83 -11.62
CA SER A 109 -6.89 -8.11 -12.75
C SER A 109 -7.87 -9.28 -12.55
N THR A 110 -7.69 -10.10 -11.53
CA THR A 110 -8.63 -11.17 -11.21
C THR A 110 -9.90 -10.59 -10.59
N VAL A 111 -11.05 -11.11 -11.03
CA VAL A 111 -12.37 -10.77 -10.49
C VAL A 111 -12.56 -11.60 -9.20
N ALA A 112 -12.76 -10.92 -8.08
CA ALA A 112 -13.03 -11.56 -6.80
C ALA A 112 -14.47 -12.09 -6.70
N GLU A 113 -14.78 -12.82 -5.61
CA GLU A 113 -16.06 -13.47 -5.38
C GLU A 113 -17.25 -12.48 -5.34
N ASP A 114 -16.98 -11.23 -4.96
CA ASP A 114 -17.97 -10.14 -4.89
C ASP A 114 -18.13 -9.36 -6.21
N GLY A 115 -17.41 -9.77 -7.25
CA GLY A 115 -17.42 -9.14 -8.58
C GLY A 115 -16.50 -7.94 -8.74
N LYS A 116 -15.76 -7.54 -7.71
CA LYS A 116 -14.74 -6.49 -7.77
C LYS A 116 -13.43 -7.03 -8.36
N VAL A 117 -12.65 -6.16 -8.96
CA VAL A 117 -11.43 -6.54 -9.69
C VAL A 117 -10.18 -6.21 -8.88
N GLY A 118 -9.30 -7.20 -8.73
CA GLY A 118 -8.02 -7.05 -8.06
C GLY A 118 -7.98 -7.69 -6.67
N LEU A 119 -6.83 -8.28 -6.36
CA LEU A 119 -6.52 -8.97 -5.10
C LEU A 119 -5.32 -8.30 -4.41
N ASN A 120 -5.29 -6.98 -4.46
CA ASN A 120 -4.20 -6.16 -3.92
C ASN A 120 -4.74 -4.85 -3.34
N GLY A 121 -3.89 -4.08 -2.69
CA GLY A 121 -4.23 -2.77 -2.19
C GLY A 121 -3.15 -2.16 -1.31
N ASP A 122 -3.47 -0.97 -0.76
CA ASP A 122 -2.57 -0.19 0.07
C ASP A 122 -3.19 0.15 1.42
N ILE A 123 -2.40 0.03 2.49
CA ILE A 123 -2.73 0.57 3.80
C ILE A 123 -2.40 2.05 3.83
N LEU A 124 -3.42 2.86 3.94
CA LEU A 124 -3.35 4.31 4.07
C LEU A 124 -3.86 4.73 5.45
N ILE A 125 -3.25 5.74 6.03
CA ILE A 125 -3.72 6.37 7.26
C ILE A 125 -3.96 7.86 7.06
N TRP A 126 -4.83 8.45 7.86
CA TRP A 126 -4.83 9.89 8.05
C TRP A 126 -3.66 10.28 8.94
N TYR A 127 -2.69 11.02 8.40
CA TYR A 127 -1.52 11.43 9.16
C TYR A 127 -1.69 12.88 9.65
N PRO A 128 -2.01 13.10 10.95
CA PRO A 128 -2.33 14.41 11.47
C PRO A 128 -1.19 15.43 11.33
N VAL A 129 0.06 14.98 11.40
CA VAL A 129 1.24 15.84 11.29
C VAL A 129 1.32 16.52 9.92
N LEU A 130 0.98 15.80 8.87
CA LEU A 130 0.97 16.32 7.50
C LEU A 130 -0.41 16.81 7.05
N GLY A 131 -1.48 16.49 7.79
CA GLY A 131 -2.85 16.84 7.46
C GLY A 131 -3.37 16.21 6.15
N ARG A 132 -2.89 14.98 5.82
CA ARG A 132 -3.21 14.25 4.60
C ARG A 132 -3.15 12.75 4.78
N SER A 133 -3.59 12.01 3.76
CA SER A 133 -3.38 10.56 3.68
C SER A 133 -1.88 10.23 3.57
N PHE A 134 -1.50 9.09 4.15
CA PHE A 134 -0.12 8.62 4.15
C PHE A 134 -0.10 7.11 3.99
N GLU A 135 0.54 6.63 2.93
CA GLU A 135 0.69 5.21 2.63
C GLU A 135 1.77 4.59 3.50
N LEU A 136 1.45 3.51 4.18
CA LEU A 136 2.38 2.74 5.03
C LEU A 136 2.84 1.45 4.39
N SER A 137 1.97 0.80 3.63
CA SER A 137 2.24 -0.54 3.09
C SER A 137 1.45 -0.77 1.82
N SER A 138 2.09 -1.42 0.85
CA SER A 138 1.46 -1.96 -0.34
C SER A 138 1.57 -3.49 -0.31
N MET A 139 0.50 -4.21 -0.68
CA MET A 139 0.50 -5.66 -0.66
C MET A 139 -0.56 -6.25 -1.59
N GLY A 140 -0.38 -7.53 -1.94
CA GLY A 140 -1.36 -8.25 -2.74
C GLY A 140 -1.04 -9.73 -2.86
N ILE A 141 -2.05 -10.48 -3.25
CA ILE A 141 -1.86 -11.82 -3.78
C ILE A 141 -1.10 -11.64 -5.10
N ARG A 142 0.01 -12.37 -5.23
CA ARG A 142 0.86 -12.25 -6.40
C ARG A 142 0.20 -12.86 -7.63
N VAL A 143 0.61 -12.42 -8.80
CA VAL A 143 0.13 -13.00 -10.06
C VAL A 143 0.36 -14.50 -10.10
N ASP A 144 -0.65 -15.24 -10.55
CA ASP A 144 -0.46 -16.58 -11.10
C ASP A 144 -0.15 -16.49 -12.61
N LYS A 145 -0.06 -17.61 -13.29
CA LYS A 145 0.20 -17.65 -14.74
C LYS A 145 -0.87 -16.90 -15.54
N VAL A 146 -2.13 -17.07 -15.17
CA VAL A 146 -3.27 -16.50 -15.90
C VAL A 146 -3.33 -14.99 -15.70
N ALA A 147 -3.17 -14.55 -14.48
CA ALA A 147 -3.12 -13.12 -14.15
C ALA A 147 -1.90 -12.44 -14.78
N LEU A 148 -0.71 -13.09 -14.71
CA LEU A 148 0.51 -12.57 -15.32
C LEU A 148 0.31 -12.30 -16.83
N LEU A 149 -0.10 -13.32 -17.59
CA LEU A 149 -0.28 -13.18 -19.04
C LEU A 149 -1.32 -12.11 -19.38
N ARG A 150 -2.46 -12.11 -18.69
CA ARG A 150 -3.51 -11.10 -18.88
C ARG A 150 -3.00 -9.68 -18.56
N GLN A 151 -2.23 -9.50 -17.51
CA GLN A 151 -1.73 -8.19 -17.11
C GLN A 151 -0.62 -7.70 -18.06
N LEU A 152 0.26 -8.57 -18.53
CA LEU A 152 1.24 -8.23 -19.56
C LEU A 152 0.56 -7.79 -20.87
N GLU A 153 -0.49 -8.50 -21.31
CA GLU A 153 -1.27 -8.13 -22.48
C GLU A 153 -1.95 -6.75 -22.31
N ILE A 154 -2.58 -6.50 -21.13
CA ILE A 154 -3.22 -5.22 -20.83
C ILE A 154 -2.22 -4.04 -20.89
N GLU A 155 -1.00 -4.25 -20.43
CA GLU A 155 0.07 -3.24 -20.43
C GLU A 155 0.90 -3.21 -21.72
N GLY A 156 0.67 -4.12 -22.67
CA GLY A 156 1.45 -4.23 -23.91
C GLY A 156 2.92 -4.58 -23.66
N GLN A 157 3.18 -5.50 -22.73
CA GLN A 157 4.51 -5.90 -22.26
C GLN A 157 4.74 -7.42 -22.40
N GLU A 158 4.15 -8.05 -23.39
CA GLU A 158 4.17 -9.51 -23.61
C GLU A 158 5.61 -10.03 -23.81
N GLU A 159 6.51 -9.20 -24.32
CA GLU A 159 7.95 -9.55 -24.46
C GLU A 159 8.61 -9.90 -23.12
N ARG A 160 8.05 -9.44 -21.99
CA ARG A 160 8.57 -9.75 -20.64
C ARG A 160 8.37 -11.21 -20.24
N GLU A 161 7.52 -11.95 -20.93
CA GLU A 161 7.37 -13.41 -20.73
C GLU A 161 8.70 -14.16 -20.83
N GLN A 162 9.67 -13.62 -21.59
CA GLN A 162 11.00 -14.21 -21.76
C GLN A 162 11.92 -14.02 -20.55
N LEU A 163 11.56 -13.17 -19.60
CA LEU A 163 12.39 -12.90 -18.43
C LEU A 163 12.40 -14.12 -17.48
N TYR A 164 13.47 -14.25 -16.72
CA TYR A 164 13.70 -15.43 -15.86
C TYR A 164 12.56 -15.70 -14.89
N PHE A 165 12.12 -14.69 -14.14
CA PHE A 165 11.01 -14.84 -13.19
C PHE A 165 9.72 -15.32 -13.87
N HIS A 166 9.35 -14.68 -15.01
CA HIS A 166 8.15 -15.02 -15.76
C HIS A 166 8.20 -16.47 -16.24
N GLN A 167 9.33 -16.90 -16.79
CA GLN A 167 9.51 -18.29 -17.22
C GLN A 167 9.42 -19.31 -16.08
N GLN A 168 9.91 -18.96 -14.88
CA GLN A 168 9.77 -19.84 -13.70
C GLN A 168 8.30 -19.95 -13.27
N LEU A 169 7.58 -18.83 -13.25
CA LEU A 169 6.15 -18.80 -12.90
C LEU A 169 5.32 -19.56 -13.93
N LEU A 170 5.50 -19.30 -15.23
CA LEU A 170 4.77 -19.92 -16.32
C LEU A 170 5.01 -21.44 -16.42
N SER A 171 6.16 -21.94 -15.96
CA SER A 171 6.51 -23.37 -15.93
C SER A 171 6.23 -24.07 -14.60
N ASP A 172 5.41 -23.51 -13.71
CA ASP A 172 5.03 -24.07 -12.40
C ASP A 172 6.19 -24.36 -11.45
N LYS A 173 7.26 -23.61 -11.55
CA LYS A 173 8.42 -23.77 -10.67
C LYS A 173 8.39 -22.87 -9.45
N LEU A 174 7.47 -21.90 -9.41
CA LEU A 174 7.28 -21.01 -8.27
C LEU A 174 5.94 -21.32 -7.59
N PRO A 175 5.88 -21.28 -6.26
CA PRO A 175 4.62 -21.41 -5.54
C PRO A 175 3.75 -20.17 -5.74
N LEU A 176 2.45 -20.31 -5.50
CA LEU A 176 1.56 -19.15 -5.32
C LEU A 176 1.92 -18.45 -4.02
N SER A 177 1.84 -17.13 -4.03
CA SER A 177 2.20 -16.33 -2.86
C SER A 177 1.33 -15.09 -2.69
N ILE A 178 1.34 -14.57 -1.48
CA ILE A 178 0.90 -13.22 -1.11
C ILE A 178 2.10 -12.51 -0.51
N GLY A 179 2.25 -11.23 -0.77
CA GLY A 179 3.35 -10.48 -0.22
C GLY A 179 3.13 -8.98 -0.22
N GLY A 180 4.09 -8.25 0.30
CA GLY A 180 4.04 -6.81 0.37
C GLY A 180 5.28 -6.21 1.01
N GLY A 181 5.28 -4.88 1.08
CA GLY A 181 6.31 -4.12 1.74
C GLY A 181 5.72 -3.13 2.75
N ILE A 182 6.40 -2.95 3.87
CA ILE A 182 6.11 -1.90 4.84
C ILE A 182 7.26 -0.90 4.80
N GLY A 183 6.99 0.34 4.42
CA GLY A 183 8.02 1.39 4.37
C GLY A 183 8.60 1.65 5.75
N GLN A 184 9.88 1.30 5.98
CA GLN A 184 10.54 1.44 7.29
C GLN A 184 10.55 2.89 7.76
N SER A 185 11.07 3.79 6.93
CA SER A 185 11.17 5.21 7.27
C SER A 185 9.79 5.86 7.43
N ARG A 186 8.83 5.48 6.58
CA ARG A 186 7.44 5.97 6.69
C ARG A 186 6.80 5.54 8.01
N LEU A 187 6.95 4.27 8.40
CA LEU A 187 6.44 3.78 9.67
C LEU A 187 7.11 4.49 10.85
N CYS A 188 8.43 4.68 10.82
CA CYS A 188 9.15 5.44 11.84
C CYS A 188 8.68 6.90 11.93
N MET A 189 8.44 7.58 10.77
CA MET A 189 7.85 8.92 10.76
C MET A 189 6.52 8.96 11.52
N VAL A 190 5.64 8.01 11.23
CA VAL A 190 4.31 7.92 11.85
C VAL A 190 4.43 7.67 13.35
N MET A 191 5.23 6.67 13.76
CA MET A 191 5.42 6.31 15.17
C MET A 191 6.03 7.45 15.99
N LEU A 192 6.91 8.25 15.39
CA LEU A 192 7.63 9.35 16.08
C LEU A 192 7.03 10.74 15.76
N HIS A 193 5.91 10.80 15.07
CA HIS A 193 5.20 12.03 14.69
C HIS A 193 6.10 13.02 13.93
N LYS A 194 6.86 12.53 12.93
CA LYS A 194 7.81 13.31 12.15
C LYS A 194 7.21 13.82 10.84
N ALA A 195 7.55 15.05 10.46
CA ALA A 195 7.01 15.68 9.26
C ALA A 195 7.84 15.40 8.00
N HIS A 196 9.13 15.15 8.13
CA HIS A 196 10.05 14.94 7.02
C HIS A 196 10.84 13.65 7.17
N ILE A 197 11.03 12.91 6.07
CA ILE A 197 11.77 11.63 6.08
C ILE A 197 13.22 11.81 6.56
N GLY A 198 13.83 12.95 6.32
CA GLY A 198 15.17 13.29 6.78
C GLY A 198 15.33 13.42 8.30
N GLU A 199 14.22 13.45 9.06
CA GLU A 199 14.25 13.36 10.52
C GLU A 199 14.42 11.90 11.01
N ILE A 200 14.32 10.94 10.10
CA ILE A 200 14.37 9.49 10.37
C ILE A 200 15.54 8.83 9.66
N GLN A 201 15.84 9.29 8.44
CA GLN A 201 16.78 8.63 7.54
C GLN A 201 17.85 9.63 7.09
N ALA A 202 19.11 9.29 7.31
CA ALA A 202 20.23 10.06 6.78
C ALA A 202 20.27 9.98 5.25
N SER A 203 20.44 11.12 4.60
CA SER A 203 20.54 11.23 3.16
C SER A 203 21.29 12.51 2.76
N ILE A 204 21.46 12.70 1.46
CA ILE A 204 22.02 13.94 0.91
C ILE A 204 20.86 14.88 0.62
N TRP A 205 20.79 15.96 1.35
CA TRP A 205 19.79 17.02 1.19
C TRP A 205 20.45 18.27 0.61
N SER A 206 19.76 18.96 -0.28
CA SER A 206 20.22 20.25 -0.79
C SER A 206 20.26 21.30 0.32
N ASP A 207 21.10 22.31 0.16
CA ASP A 207 21.17 23.42 1.13
C ASP A 207 19.84 24.14 1.30
N GLU A 208 19.08 24.29 0.21
CA GLU A 208 17.72 24.85 0.21
C GLU A 208 16.77 24.02 1.10
N MET A 209 16.73 22.71 0.90
CA MET A 209 15.92 21.79 1.73
C MET A 209 16.31 21.85 3.21
N ARG A 210 17.61 21.92 3.51
CA ARG A 210 18.10 22.03 4.90
C ARG A 210 17.61 23.34 5.54
N GLN A 211 17.71 24.45 4.82
CA GLN A 211 17.23 25.76 5.31
C GLN A 211 15.71 25.79 5.53
N GLU A 212 14.94 25.21 4.60
CA GLU A 212 13.48 25.09 4.74
C GLU A 212 13.09 24.23 5.95
N CYS A 213 13.73 23.10 6.13
CA CYS A 213 13.48 22.21 7.27
C CYS A 213 13.84 22.91 8.61
N GLU A 214 15.01 23.58 8.67
CA GLU A 214 15.44 24.31 9.87
C GLU A 214 14.46 25.44 10.20
N ALA A 215 14.03 26.21 9.20
CA ALA A 215 13.04 27.29 9.36
C ALA A 215 11.68 26.75 9.85
N ALA A 216 11.33 25.51 9.49
CA ALA A 216 10.12 24.82 9.95
C ALA A 216 10.30 24.07 11.29
N GLY A 217 11.48 24.14 11.91
CA GLY A 217 11.80 23.46 13.16
C GLY A 217 12.04 21.95 13.04
N MET A 218 12.32 21.45 11.83
CA MET A 218 12.67 20.05 11.56
C MET A 218 14.18 19.87 11.56
N SER A 219 14.67 18.89 12.31
CA SER A 219 16.10 18.52 12.39
C SER A 219 16.37 17.32 11.50
N LEU A 220 17.08 17.54 10.39
CA LEU A 220 17.53 16.44 9.50
C LEU A 220 18.75 15.73 10.13
N ILE A 221 18.78 14.39 10.05
CA ILE A 221 19.90 13.55 10.53
C ILE A 221 20.88 13.25 9.40
#